data_d66de6655df5aa33986aee5383667653
#
_entry.id   d66de6655df5aa33986aee5383667653
#
_cell.length_a   1.000
_cell.length_b   1.000
_cell.length_c   1.000
_cell.angle_alpha   90.00
_cell.angle_beta   90.00
_cell.angle_gamma   90.00
#
_symmetry.space_group_name_H-M   'P 1'
#
loop_
_entity.id
_entity.type
_entity.pdbx_description
1 polymer ?
#
loop_
_entity_poly.entity_id
_entity_poly.type
_entity_poly.pdbx_seq_one_letter_code
_entity_poly.pdbx_strand_id
1 'polypeptide(L)'
;DFSVRKEYEKYKELIEKVQASVYPEYQEMDQAFYRLLDRLEEIGTEHLPCHNDLVPENLILDASGRMYLIDWEYSGYNDPMWDLASHLLESEFLPLEEELYLQYYFEGDAPEHAREKIRIYEILQDILWAAWTMAKEAQGEDFGSYGRDRLKRGKQAYEKLY
;
A
#
# COMPACT_ATOMS: atom_id res chain seq x y z
N ASP A 1 -11.16 -11.48 6.49
CA ASP A 1 -11.05 -10.68 5.26
C ASP A 1 -10.34 -9.37 5.57
N PHE A 2 -9.28 -9.08 4.85
CA PHE A 2 -8.62 -7.77 4.88
C PHE A 2 -9.48 -6.74 4.14
N SER A 3 -9.51 -5.52 4.63
CA SER A 3 -10.21 -4.42 3.96
C SER A 3 -9.45 -3.12 4.20
N VAL A 4 -8.83 -2.60 3.16
CA VAL A 4 -8.09 -1.33 3.22
C VAL A 4 -8.99 -0.18 3.68
N ARG A 5 -10.27 -0.16 3.28
CA ARG A 5 -11.27 0.81 3.76
C ARG A 5 -11.41 0.77 5.28
N LYS A 6 -11.61 -0.43 5.85
CA LYS A 6 -11.80 -0.59 7.31
C LYS A 6 -10.54 -0.21 8.09
N GLU A 7 -9.37 -0.60 7.60
CA GLU A 7 -8.11 -0.24 8.25
C GLU A 7 -7.88 1.28 8.21
N TYR A 8 -8.16 1.91 7.08
CA TYR A 8 -8.04 3.36 6.97
C TYR A 8 -9.04 4.11 7.88
N GLU A 9 -10.30 3.71 7.89
CA GLU A 9 -11.34 4.29 8.76
C GLU A 9 -10.97 4.16 10.25
N LYS A 10 -10.41 3.02 10.65
CA LYS A 10 -9.90 2.81 12.01
C LYS A 10 -8.80 3.82 12.39
N TYR A 11 -7.87 4.12 11.47
CA TYR A 11 -6.85 5.15 11.74
C TYR A 11 -7.42 6.57 11.71
N LYS A 12 -8.40 6.85 10.86
CA LYS A 12 -9.13 8.14 10.90
C LYS A 12 -9.82 8.36 12.23
N GLU A 13 -10.56 7.38 12.71
CA GLU A 13 -11.20 7.45 14.04
C GLU A 13 -10.18 7.66 15.16
N LEU A 14 -9.01 7.00 15.05
CA LEU A 14 -7.95 7.17 16.02
C LEU A 14 -7.35 8.58 15.98
N ILE A 15 -7.08 9.13 14.77
CA ILE A 15 -6.61 10.51 14.56
C ILE A 15 -7.57 11.51 15.22
N GLU A 16 -8.86 11.36 15.00
CA GLU A 16 -9.89 12.21 15.60
C GLU A 16 -9.91 12.08 17.13
N LYS A 17 -9.92 10.85 17.64
CA LYS A 17 -9.97 10.55 19.07
C LYS A 17 -8.79 11.11 19.84
N VAL A 18 -7.58 11.04 19.28
CA VAL A 18 -6.37 11.57 19.92
C VAL A 18 -6.08 13.02 19.55
N GLN A 19 -6.91 13.64 18.72
CA GLN A 19 -6.76 15.01 18.21
C GLN A 19 -5.38 15.23 17.56
N ALA A 20 -4.94 14.27 16.73
CA ALA A 20 -3.66 14.32 16.06
C ALA A 20 -3.55 15.53 15.13
N SER A 21 -2.36 16.13 15.05
CA SER A 21 -2.03 17.08 13.99
C SER A 21 -1.94 16.34 12.66
N VAL A 22 -2.74 16.76 11.69
CA VAL A 22 -2.71 16.17 10.35
C VAL A 22 -1.73 16.89 9.43
N TYR A 23 -1.14 16.15 8.50
CA TYR A 23 -0.24 16.73 7.49
C TYR A 23 -1.02 17.63 6.51
N PRO A 24 -0.38 18.66 5.89
CA PRO A 24 -1.09 19.63 5.05
C PRO A 24 -1.91 19.02 3.92
N GLU A 25 -1.39 17.97 3.28
CA GLU A 25 -2.02 17.31 2.13
C GLU A 25 -3.09 16.27 2.52
N TYR A 26 -3.22 15.96 3.81
CA TYR A 26 -4.04 14.84 4.28
C TYR A 26 -5.51 14.95 3.88
N GLN A 27 -6.09 16.15 3.96
CA GLN A 27 -7.51 16.36 3.66
C GLN A 27 -7.83 16.12 2.17
N GLU A 28 -6.92 16.50 1.27
CA GLU A 28 -7.02 16.23 -0.15
C GLU A 28 -6.88 14.73 -0.45
N MET A 29 -5.90 14.09 0.19
CA MET A 29 -5.61 12.67 -0.01
C MET A 29 -6.67 11.77 0.63
N ASP A 30 -7.34 12.22 1.69
CA ASP A 30 -8.53 11.55 2.24
C ASP A 30 -9.65 11.44 1.20
N GLN A 31 -9.91 12.51 0.44
CA GLN A 31 -10.88 12.48 -0.65
C GLN A 31 -10.42 11.59 -1.82
N ALA A 32 -9.12 11.64 -2.15
CA ALA A 32 -8.53 10.80 -3.18
C ALA A 32 -8.65 9.30 -2.82
N PHE A 33 -8.48 8.95 -1.55
CA PHE A 33 -8.61 7.58 -1.05
C PHE A 33 -9.95 6.95 -1.46
N TYR A 34 -11.06 7.63 -1.22
CA TYR A 34 -12.38 7.08 -1.56
C TYR A 34 -12.62 7.02 -3.07
N ARG A 35 -12.15 8.01 -3.84
CA ARG A 35 -12.22 7.96 -5.32
C ARG A 35 -11.44 6.77 -5.89
N LEU A 36 -10.29 6.46 -5.30
CA LEU A 36 -9.49 5.30 -5.71
C LEU A 36 -10.19 3.98 -5.37
N LEU A 37 -10.88 3.88 -4.23
CA LEU A 37 -11.68 2.71 -3.91
C LEU A 37 -12.85 2.54 -4.89
N ASP A 38 -13.55 3.63 -5.23
CA ASP A 38 -14.62 3.59 -6.23
C ASP A 38 -14.08 3.12 -7.60
N ARG A 39 -12.87 3.59 -7.96
CA ARG A 39 -12.22 3.14 -9.20
C ARG A 39 -11.85 1.67 -9.18
N LEU A 40 -11.37 1.12 -8.07
CA LEU A 40 -11.12 -0.31 -7.92
C LEU A 40 -12.41 -1.14 -8.07
N GLU A 41 -13.54 -0.66 -7.54
CA GLU A 41 -14.84 -1.31 -7.72
C GLU A 41 -15.26 -1.34 -9.20
N GLU A 42 -15.00 -0.27 -9.97
CA GLU A 42 -15.27 -0.21 -11.40
C GLU A 42 -14.40 -1.19 -12.22
N ILE A 43 -13.09 -1.28 -11.90
CA ILE A 43 -12.16 -2.21 -12.56
C ILE A 43 -12.50 -3.65 -12.21
N GLY A 44 -12.99 -3.88 -10.99
CA GLY A 44 -13.22 -5.19 -10.40
C GLY A 44 -12.00 -5.70 -9.63
N THR A 45 -12.23 -6.20 -8.42
CA THR A 45 -11.20 -6.76 -7.55
C THR A 45 -11.36 -8.28 -7.44
N GLU A 46 -10.24 -8.96 -7.24
CA GLU A 46 -10.24 -10.38 -6.91
C GLU A 46 -10.30 -10.58 -5.39
N HIS A 47 -10.63 -11.78 -4.96
CA HIS A 47 -10.73 -12.12 -3.55
C HIS A 47 -10.02 -13.46 -3.30
N LEU A 48 -8.69 -13.37 -3.19
CA LEU A 48 -7.78 -14.51 -3.07
C LEU A 48 -6.99 -14.43 -1.76
N PRO A 49 -6.41 -15.55 -1.28
CA PRO A 49 -5.50 -15.51 -0.14
C PRO A 49 -4.29 -14.64 -0.46
N CYS A 50 -4.05 -13.62 0.36
CA CYS A 50 -2.95 -12.68 0.27
C CYS A 50 -2.17 -12.62 1.58
N HIS A 51 -0.93 -12.19 1.50
CA HIS A 51 -0.09 -11.91 2.66
C HIS A 51 -0.51 -10.63 3.36
N ASN A 52 -0.88 -9.62 2.58
CA ASN A 52 -1.27 -8.26 2.96
C ASN A 52 -0.16 -7.38 3.58
N ASP A 53 1.04 -7.93 3.72
CA ASP A 53 2.25 -7.22 4.16
C ASP A 53 3.49 -7.78 3.43
N LEU A 54 3.40 -7.87 2.10
CA LEU A 54 4.47 -8.43 1.26
C LEU A 54 5.59 -7.40 1.04
N VAL A 55 6.34 -7.11 2.10
CA VAL A 55 7.51 -6.24 2.08
C VAL A 55 8.81 -7.07 1.99
N PRO A 56 9.94 -6.49 1.49
CA PRO A 56 11.21 -7.22 1.37
C PRO A 56 11.70 -7.82 2.70
N GLU A 57 11.45 -7.15 3.82
CA GLU A 57 11.83 -7.59 5.16
C GLU A 57 11.17 -8.92 5.57
N ASN A 58 10.03 -9.24 4.96
CA ASN A 58 9.31 -10.49 5.20
C ASN A 58 9.76 -11.64 4.28
N LEU A 59 10.77 -11.40 3.43
CA LEU A 59 11.38 -12.38 2.55
C LEU A 59 12.78 -12.76 3.06
N ILE A 60 12.94 -14.01 3.51
CA ILE A 60 14.22 -14.51 4.03
C ILE A 60 14.82 -15.50 3.04
N LEU A 61 16.03 -15.24 2.57
CA LEU A 61 16.81 -16.15 1.75
C LEU A 61 17.83 -16.88 2.63
N ASP A 62 17.77 -18.20 2.69
CA ASP A 62 18.74 -19.00 3.43
C ASP A 62 20.04 -19.25 2.62
N ALA A 63 21.04 -19.80 3.29
CA ALA A 63 22.34 -20.09 2.67
C ALA A 63 22.28 -21.15 1.52
N SER A 64 21.18 -21.90 1.41
CA SER A 64 20.94 -22.86 0.33
C SER A 64 20.24 -22.22 -0.89
N GLY A 65 19.88 -20.94 -0.81
CA GLY A 65 19.12 -20.22 -1.82
C GLY A 65 17.61 -20.46 -1.75
N ARG A 66 17.10 -21.03 -0.63
CA ARG A 66 15.66 -21.18 -0.42
C ARG A 66 15.07 -19.92 0.19
N MET A 67 13.99 -19.45 -0.42
CA MET A 67 13.25 -18.28 0.05
C MET A 67 12.10 -18.70 0.98
N TYR A 68 11.93 -17.95 2.06
CA TYR A 68 10.83 -18.10 3.02
C TYR A 68 10.09 -16.78 3.13
N LEU A 69 8.78 -16.85 3.06
CA LEU A 69 7.89 -15.73 3.37
C LEU A 69 7.38 -15.90 4.80
N ILE A 70 7.63 -14.89 5.64
CA ILE A 70 7.32 -14.89 7.08
C ILE A 70 6.35 -13.77 7.41
N ASP A 71 5.92 -13.70 8.67
CA ASP A 71 5.07 -12.66 9.25
C ASP A 71 3.68 -12.55 8.61
N TRP A 72 2.92 -13.63 8.76
CA TRP A 72 1.58 -13.80 8.21
C TRP A 72 0.45 -13.19 9.07
N GLU A 73 0.76 -12.26 9.98
CA GLU A 73 -0.23 -11.73 10.94
C GLU A 73 -1.37 -10.96 10.26
N TYR A 74 -1.11 -10.31 9.10
CA TYR A 74 -2.11 -9.61 8.29
C TYR A 74 -2.74 -10.48 7.21
N SER A 75 -2.36 -11.75 7.10
CA SER A 75 -2.84 -12.62 6.03
C SER A 75 -4.36 -12.75 6.02
N GLY A 76 -4.93 -12.73 4.83
CA GLY A 76 -6.36 -12.80 4.64
C GLY A 76 -6.75 -12.74 3.17
N TYR A 77 -8.05 -12.74 2.90
CA TYR A 77 -8.54 -12.58 1.54
C TYR A 77 -8.51 -11.12 1.12
N ASN A 78 -7.91 -10.85 -0.05
CA ASN A 78 -7.78 -9.53 -0.65
C ASN A 78 -7.52 -9.66 -2.17
N ASP A 79 -7.40 -8.54 -2.89
CA ASP A 79 -6.92 -8.54 -4.27
C ASP A 79 -5.38 -8.75 -4.28
N PRO A 80 -4.85 -9.74 -5.04
CA PRO A 80 -3.40 -9.98 -5.11
C PRO A 80 -2.57 -8.79 -5.58
N MET A 81 -3.19 -7.84 -6.30
CA MET A 81 -2.48 -6.62 -6.72
C MET A 81 -2.09 -5.74 -5.53
N TRP A 82 -2.74 -5.91 -4.36
CA TRP A 82 -2.30 -5.29 -3.12
C TRP A 82 -0.91 -5.77 -2.69
N ASP A 83 -0.67 -7.09 -2.71
CA ASP A 83 0.64 -7.66 -2.35
C ASP A 83 1.74 -7.24 -3.33
N LEU A 84 1.43 -7.24 -4.64
CA LEU A 84 2.38 -6.76 -5.65
C LEU A 84 2.70 -5.28 -5.45
N ALA A 85 1.71 -4.45 -5.19
CA ALA A 85 1.89 -3.04 -4.91
C ALA A 85 2.76 -2.81 -3.66
N SER A 86 2.51 -3.57 -2.57
CA SER A 86 3.30 -3.51 -1.35
C SER A 86 4.78 -3.81 -1.63
N HIS A 87 5.05 -4.89 -2.36
CA HIS A 87 6.41 -5.30 -2.67
C HIS A 87 7.13 -4.30 -3.58
N LEU A 88 6.47 -3.80 -4.63
CA LEU A 88 7.04 -2.80 -5.54
C LEU A 88 7.34 -1.48 -4.81
N LEU A 89 6.43 -1.05 -3.95
CA LEU A 89 6.53 0.20 -3.22
C LEU A 89 7.71 0.24 -2.23
N GLU A 90 8.04 -0.92 -1.63
CA GLU A 90 9.05 -1.05 -0.57
C GLU A 90 10.39 -1.61 -1.09
N SER A 91 10.45 -2.15 -2.31
CA SER A 91 11.66 -2.80 -2.84
C SER A 91 12.65 -1.84 -3.52
N GLU A 92 12.30 -0.55 -3.69
CA GLU A 92 13.13 0.44 -4.39
C GLU A 92 13.62 -0.03 -5.78
N PHE A 93 12.80 -0.80 -6.50
CA PHE A 93 13.14 -1.34 -7.81
C PHE A 93 13.42 -0.23 -8.83
N LEU A 94 14.44 -0.45 -9.66
CA LEU A 94 14.60 0.33 -10.88
C LEU A 94 13.49 -0.02 -11.89
N PRO A 95 13.14 0.88 -12.83
CA PRO A 95 12.03 0.63 -13.77
C PRO A 95 12.11 -0.68 -14.54
N LEU A 96 13.33 -1.15 -14.88
CA LEU A 96 13.53 -2.43 -15.54
C LEU A 96 13.28 -3.62 -14.61
N GLU A 97 13.63 -3.49 -13.34
CA GLU A 97 13.44 -4.55 -12.34
C GLU A 97 11.95 -4.69 -12.00
N GLU A 98 11.22 -3.56 -11.89
CA GLU A 98 9.76 -3.55 -11.75
C GLU A 98 9.09 -4.28 -12.92
N GLU A 99 9.50 -3.97 -14.16
CA GLU A 99 8.95 -4.62 -15.34
C GLU A 99 9.24 -6.13 -15.36
N LEU A 100 10.46 -6.54 -15.02
CA LEU A 100 10.82 -7.96 -14.92
C LEU A 100 10.04 -8.67 -13.82
N TYR A 101 9.85 -8.03 -12.65
CA TYR A 101 9.07 -8.59 -11.55
C TYR A 101 7.63 -8.88 -12.00
N LEU A 102 6.99 -7.93 -12.67
CA LEU A 102 5.63 -8.10 -13.19
C LEU A 102 5.57 -9.16 -14.29
N GLN A 103 6.54 -9.18 -15.20
CA GLN A 103 6.63 -10.23 -16.25
C GLN A 103 6.77 -11.64 -15.65
N TYR A 104 7.56 -11.82 -14.60
CA TYR A 104 7.65 -13.11 -13.91
C TYR A 104 6.34 -13.51 -13.23
N TYR A 105 5.67 -12.57 -12.58
CA TYR A 105 4.40 -12.85 -11.91
C TYR A 105 3.28 -13.23 -12.89
N PHE A 106 3.17 -12.51 -14.01
CA PHE A 106 2.12 -12.73 -15.01
C PHE A 106 2.50 -13.76 -16.09
N GLU A 107 3.69 -14.35 -16.02
CA GLU A 107 4.24 -15.24 -17.06
C GLU A 107 4.22 -14.60 -18.46
N GLY A 108 4.38 -13.27 -18.52
CA GLY A 108 4.30 -12.44 -19.71
C GLY A 108 4.00 -10.99 -19.39
N ASP A 109 3.41 -10.27 -20.31
CA ASP A 109 3.07 -8.86 -20.09
C ASP A 109 1.93 -8.71 -19.07
N ALA A 110 2.13 -7.87 -18.07
CA ALA A 110 1.08 -7.55 -17.09
C ALA A 110 -0.11 -6.88 -17.81
N PRO A 111 -1.35 -7.38 -17.59
CA PRO A 111 -2.55 -6.76 -18.13
C PRO A 111 -2.68 -5.29 -17.68
N GLU A 112 -3.21 -4.43 -18.57
CA GLU A 112 -3.35 -2.99 -18.28
C GLU A 112 -4.18 -2.73 -17.00
N HIS A 113 -5.29 -3.46 -16.82
CA HIS A 113 -6.11 -3.34 -15.63
C HIS A 113 -5.38 -3.77 -14.34
N ALA A 114 -4.44 -4.72 -14.43
CA ALA A 114 -3.63 -5.13 -13.28
C ALA A 114 -2.62 -4.04 -12.91
N ARG A 115 -1.97 -3.43 -13.92
CA ARG A 115 -1.05 -2.30 -13.72
C ARG A 115 -1.77 -1.11 -13.09
N GLU A 116 -2.98 -0.78 -13.55
CA GLU A 116 -3.80 0.29 -12.97
C GLU A 116 -4.13 -0.01 -11.50
N LYS A 117 -4.56 -1.24 -11.17
CA LYS A 117 -4.83 -1.65 -9.79
C LYS A 117 -3.60 -1.54 -8.90
N ILE A 118 -2.44 -2.00 -9.37
CA ILE A 118 -1.17 -1.90 -8.63
C ILE A 118 -0.89 -0.43 -8.27
N ARG A 119 -0.96 0.49 -9.25
CA ARG A 119 -0.75 1.92 -9.02
C ARG A 119 -1.74 2.52 -8.02
N ILE A 120 -3.01 2.12 -8.10
CA ILE A 120 -4.03 2.55 -7.13
C ILE A 120 -3.68 2.03 -5.74
N TYR A 121 -3.30 0.77 -5.60
CA TYR A 121 -2.94 0.19 -4.31
C TYR A 121 -1.67 0.79 -3.71
N GLU A 122 -0.67 1.15 -4.50
CA GLU A 122 0.51 1.91 -4.05
C GLU A 122 0.10 3.23 -3.38
N ILE A 123 -0.81 3.99 -4.04
CA ILE A 123 -1.30 5.26 -3.49
C ILE A 123 -2.13 5.05 -2.22
N LEU A 124 -3.01 4.04 -2.21
CA LEU A 124 -3.83 3.71 -1.04
C LEU A 124 -2.98 3.30 0.16
N GLN A 125 -1.90 2.55 -0.07
CA GLN A 125 -0.94 2.18 0.99
C GLN A 125 -0.20 3.39 1.54
N ASP A 126 0.24 4.30 0.69
CA ASP A 126 0.90 5.53 1.14
C ASP A 126 -0.03 6.40 2.01
N ILE A 127 -1.29 6.52 1.64
CA ILE A 127 -2.29 7.26 2.43
C ILE A 127 -2.57 6.53 3.76
N LEU A 128 -2.73 5.20 3.72
CA LEU A 128 -3.01 4.38 4.89
C LEU A 128 -1.89 4.49 5.93
N TRP A 129 -0.63 4.29 5.50
CA TRP A 129 0.52 4.34 6.39
C TRP A 129 0.84 5.74 6.89
N ALA A 130 0.52 6.79 6.11
CA ALA A 130 0.58 8.16 6.60
C ALA A 130 -0.46 8.41 7.71
N ALA A 131 -1.68 7.90 7.56
CA ALA A 131 -2.71 8.00 8.60
C ALA A 131 -2.31 7.24 9.88
N TRP A 132 -1.78 6.04 9.74
CA TRP A 132 -1.22 5.26 10.85
C TRP A 132 -0.12 6.06 11.59
N THR A 133 0.81 6.65 10.84
CA THR A 133 1.92 7.43 11.42
C THR A 133 1.41 8.63 12.20
N MET A 134 0.47 9.41 11.65
CA MET A 134 -0.13 10.55 12.37
C MET A 134 -0.77 10.13 13.68
N ALA A 135 -1.49 9.00 13.67
CA ALA A 135 -2.12 8.47 14.88
C ALA A 135 -1.08 8.04 15.94
N LYS A 136 0.05 7.48 15.52
CA LYS A 136 1.13 7.04 16.39
C LYS A 136 1.97 8.20 16.92
N GLU A 137 2.29 9.19 16.08
CA GLU A 137 3.00 10.42 16.49
C GLU A 137 2.22 11.17 17.58
N ALA A 138 0.88 11.22 17.47
CA ALA A 138 0.03 11.82 18.50
C ALA A 138 0.05 11.07 19.84
N GLN A 139 0.49 9.80 19.84
CA GLN A 139 0.70 9.00 21.04
C GLN A 139 2.14 9.09 21.59
N GLY A 140 2.99 9.92 20.96
CA GLY A 140 4.35 10.20 21.41
C GLY A 140 5.42 9.33 20.75
N GLU A 141 5.08 8.54 19.72
CA GLU A 141 6.06 7.83 18.91
C GLU A 141 6.70 8.78 17.88
N ASP A 142 7.95 8.55 17.51
CA ASP A 142 8.69 9.36 16.54
C ASP A 142 9.08 8.51 15.32
N PHE A 143 8.54 8.87 14.18
CA PHE A 143 8.83 8.24 12.89
C PHE A 143 9.58 9.19 11.92
N GLY A 144 10.09 10.32 12.41
CA GLY A 144 10.82 11.30 11.60
C GLY A 144 9.95 11.86 10.46
N SER A 145 10.38 11.66 9.22
CA SER A 145 9.63 12.12 8.03
C SER A 145 8.75 11.06 7.39
N TYR A 146 8.76 9.82 7.87
CA TYR A 146 8.16 8.65 7.23
C TYR A 146 6.73 8.89 6.74
N GLY A 147 5.80 9.27 7.61
CA GLY A 147 4.40 9.48 7.22
C GLY A 147 4.20 10.64 6.24
N ARG A 148 5.00 11.72 6.38
CA ARG A 148 4.96 12.87 5.46
C ARG A 148 5.49 12.49 4.07
N ASP A 149 6.59 11.74 4.02
CA ASP A 149 7.20 11.31 2.76
C ASP A 149 6.27 10.35 2.02
N ARG A 150 5.62 9.44 2.74
CA ARG A 150 4.58 8.57 2.18
C ARG A 150 3.42 9.37 1.59
N LEU A 151 2.83 10.29 2.35
CA LEU A 151 1.70 11.08 1.86
C LEU A 151 2.06 11.92 0.65
N LYS A 152 3.26 12.51 0.64
CA LYS A 152 3.80 13.28 -0.48
C LYS A 152 4.02 12.39 -1.71
N ARG A 153 4.57 11.19 -1.55
CA ARG A 153 4.76 10.22 -2.63
C ARG A 153 3.41 9.80 -3.22
N GLY A 154 2.46 9.43 -2.38
CA GLY A 154 1.11 9.06 -2.78
C GLY A 154 0.40 10.19 -3.54
N LYS A 155 0.53 11.45 -3.08
CA LYS A 155 -0.01 12.61 -3.80
C LYS A 155 0.62 12.77 -5.19
N GLN A 156 1.94 12.70 -5.30
CA GLN A 156 2.61 12.79 -6.59
C GLN A 156 2.23 11.66 -7.55
N ALA A 157 2.01 10.45 -7.03
CA ALA A 157 1.54 9.32 -7.82
C ALA A 157 0.08 9.53 -8.28
N TYR A 158 -0.79 10.02 -7.39
CA TYR A 158 -2.18 10.34 -7.71
C TYR A 158 -2.29 11.41 -8.81
N GLU A 159 -1.52 12.50 -8.72
CA GLU A 159 -1.48 13.57 -9.73
C GLU A 159 -0.94 13.10 -11.10
N LYS A 160 -0.22 11.99 -11.16
CA LYS A 160 0.25 11.39 -12.43
C LYS A 160 -0.76 10.40 -13.01
N LEU A 161 -1.63 9.84 -12.18
CA LEU A 161 -2.63 8.87 -12.59
C LEU A 161 -3.87 9.55 -13.17
N TYR A 162 -4.16 10.75 -12.72
CA TYR A 162 -5.31 11.59 -13.11
C TYR A 162 -4.90 13.00 -13.53
#